data_4c5bb22c3ebba58806a58ad6bf316cc0
#
_entry.id   4c5bb22c3ebba58806a58ad6bf316cc0
#
_cell.length_a   1.000
_cell.length_b   1.000
_cell.length_c   1.000
_cell.angle_alpha   90.00
_cell.angle_beta   90.00
_cell.angle_gamma   90.00
#
_symmetry.space_group_name_H-M   'P 1'
#
loop_
_entity.id
_entity.type
_entity.pdbx_description
1 polymer ?
#
loop_
_entity_poly.entity_id
_entity_poly.type
_entity_poly.pdbx_seq_one_letter_code
_entity_poly.pdbx_strand_id
1 'polypeptide(L)'
;LLILMPEDPARAATLARKLEAGMGWAVAQRARDEEPEPDIEVFVVDNPAEYGLWYRLAPVTFLGGSLLGKGPVRTPMEAAALGSAILHGPRTGQSGPVFARLGAARATRAVASASDLGDALGDLLAPDRAARLAQAAWMVASDGAEVTEGILVRLRAIMDGEE
;
A
#
# COMPACT_ATOMS: atom_id res chain seq x y z
N LEU A 1 -3.68 -14.84 3.48
CA LEU A 1 -4.36 -13.79 4.24
C LEU A 1 -4.48 -12.53 3.40
N LEU A 2 -5.69 -11.99 3.28
CA LEU A 2 -5.97 -10.67 2.72
C LEU A 2 -6.13 -9.66 3.87
N ILE A 3 -5.33 -8.60 3.88
CA ILE A 3 -5.50 -7.47 4.81
C ILE A 3 -6.29 -6.38 4.07
N LEU A 4 -7.41 -5.98 4.64
CA LEU A 4 -8.34 -5.05 4.01
C LEU A 4 -8.55 -3.82 4.88
N MET A 5 -8.09 -2.66 4.38
CA MET A 5 -8.22 -1.38 5.06
C MET A 5 -9.17 -0.48 4.27
N PRO A 6 -10.42 -0.31 4.69
CA PRO A 6 -11.33 0.63 4.06
C PRO A 6 -10.87 2.07 4.32
N GLU A 7 -11.01 2.95 3.34
CA GLU A 7 -10.67 4.39 3.48
C GLU A 7 -11.49 5.06 4.59
N ASP A 8 -12.75 4.67 4.73
CA ASP A 8 -13.61 5.07 5.85
C ASP A 8 -13.65 3.95 6.88
N PRO A 9 -13.02 4.13 8.06
CA PRO A 9 -13.01 3.11 9.12
C PRO A 9 -14.39 2.67 9.59
N ALA A 10 -15.40 3.55 9.53
CA ALA A 10 -16.78 3.22 9.91
C ALA A 10 -17.41 2.12 9.04
N ARG A 11 -16.85 1.88 7.85
CA ARG A 11 -17.30 0.83 6.94
C ARG A 11 -16.75 -0.56 7.30
N ALA A 12 -15.72 -0.65 8.13
CA ALA A 12 -15.03 -1.91 8.43
C ALA A 12 -15.97 -3.01 8.93
N ALA A 13 -16.77 -2.73 9.95
CA ALA A 13 -17.70 -3.69 10.51
C ALA A 13 -18.78 -4.14 9.52
N THR A 14 -19.24 -3.25 8.63
CA THR A 14 -20.23 -3.61 7.61
C THR A 14 -19.60 -4.44 6.51
N LEU A 15 -18.34 -4.16 6.16
CA LEU A 15 -17.58 -4.89 5.17
C LEU A 15 -17.30 -6.32 5.63
N ALA A 16 -16.83 -6.48 6.88
CA ALA A 16 -16.59 -7.79 7.48
C ALA A 16 -17.85 -8.67 7.45
N ARG A 17 -18.98 -8.16 7.92
CA ARG A 17 -20.26 -8.89 7.86
C ARG A 17 -20.68 -9.28 6.44
N LYS A 18 -20.42 -8.46 5.44
CA LYS A 18 -20.71 -8.79 4.03
C LYS A 18 -19.83 -9.91 3.50
N LEU A 19 -18.57 -9.93 3.89
CA LEU A 19 -17.63 -10.99 3.50
C LEU A 19 -18.01 -12.32 4.16
N GLU A 20 -18.30 -12.31 5.46
CA GLU A 20 -18.76 -13.48 6.21
C GLU A 20 -20.08 -14.03 5.65
N ALA A 21 -21.13 -13.20 5.62
CA ALA A 21 -22.48 -13.65 5.28
C ALA A 21 -22.69 -13.88 3.76
N GLY A 22 -22.01 -13.09 2.91
CA GLY A 22 -22.22 -13.11 1.47
C GLY A 22 -21.29 -14.06 0.71
N MET A 23 -20.10 -14.30 1.24
CA MET A 23 -19.06 -15.09 0.57
C MET A 23 -18.56 -16.27 1.41
N GLY A 24 -18.96 -16.37 2.67
CA GLY A 24 -18.55 -17.43 3.58
C GLY A 24 -17.08 -17.41 4.00
N TRP A 25 -16.44 -16.25 3.90
CA TRP A 25 -15.03 -16.08 4.24
C TRP A 25 -14.83 -16.06 5.76
N ALA A 26 -13.73 -16.65 6.23
CA ALA A 26 -13.30 -16.52 7.62
C ALA A 26 -12.68 -15.13 7.81
N VAL A 27 -13.35 -14.27 8.59
CA VAL A 27 -12.98 -12.86 8.75
C VAL A 27 -12.67 -12.56 10.21
N ALA A 28 -11.55 -11.88 10.47
CA ALA A 28 -11.26 -11.25 11.76
C ALA A 28 -11.18 -9.73 11.61
N GLN A 29 -11.38 -8.99 12.72
CA GLN A 29 -11.45 -7.52 12.73
C GLN A 29 -10.55 -6.93 13.81
N ARG A 30 -9.71 -5.98 13.43
CA ARG A 30 -8.83 -5.27 14.36
C ARG A 30 -9.59 -4.55 15.48
N ALA A 31 -10.74 -3.94 15.16
CA ALA A 31 -11.60 -3.25 16.12
C ALA A 31 -12.17 -4.15 17.24
N ARG A 32 -12.13 -5.47 17.07
CA ARG A 32 -12.58 -6.43 18.06
C ARG A 32 -11.45 -7.01 18.89
N ASP A 33 -10.24 -6.45 18.78
CA ASP A 33 -9.00 -7.02 19.35
C ASP A 33 -8.72 -8.45 18.88
N GLU A 34 -9.26 -8.83 17.71
CA GLU A 34 -9.00 -10.11 17.08
C GLU A 34 -7.65 -10.07 16.35
N GLU A 35 -6.98 -11.21 16.29
CA GLU A 35 -5.75 -11.40 15.53
C GLU A 35 -5.99 -12.32 14.33
N PRO A 36 -5.18 -12.21 13.27
CA PRO A 36 -5.32 -13.07 12.10
C PRO A 36 -4.75 -14.48 12.39
N GLU A 37 -5.51 -15.31 13.05
CA GLU A 37 -5.21 -16.73 13.24
C GLU A 37 -5.04 -17.46 11.89
N PRO A 38 -4.38 -18.65 11.85
CA PRO A 38 -4.05 -19.34 10.60
C PRO A 38 -5.23 -19.70 9.70
N ASP A 39 -6.43 -19.81 10.23
CA ASP A 39 -7.67 -20.10 9.50
C ASP A 39 -8.39 -18.85 8.98
N ILE A 40 -7.93 -17.65 9.36
CA ILE A 40 -8.50 -16.39 8.88
C ILE A 40 -8.04 -16.09 7.45
N GLU A 41 -9.00 -15.86 6.58
CA GLU A 41 -8.76 -15.53 5.16
C GLU A 41 -8.67 -14.02 4.94
N VAL A 42 -9.48 -13.24 5.66
CA VAL A 42 -9.53 -11.77 5.57
C VAL A 42 -9.40 -11.13 6.94
N PHE A 43 -8.47 -10.23 7.07
CA PHE A 43 -8.30 -9.39 8.25
C PHE A 43 -8.70 -7.95 7.93
N VAL A 44 -9.77 -7.46 8.56
CA VAL A 44 -10.27 -6.11 8.34
C VAL A 44 -9.70 -5.16 9.39
N VAL A 45 -8.98 -4.14 8.93
CA VAL A 45 -8.31 -3.14 9.77
C VAL A 45 -9.02 -1.80 9.62
N ASP A 46 -9.37 -1.20 10.74
CA ASP A 46 -10.10 0.07 10.81
C ASP A 46 -9.30 1.21 11.47
N ASN A 47 -8.02 0.98 11.75
CA ASN A 47 -7.13 1.98 12.33
C ASN A 47 -6.20 2.59 11.28
N PRO A 48 -6.45 3.83 10.82
CA PRO A 48 -5.59 4.49 9.82
C PRO A 48 -4.14 4.72 10.28
N ALA A 49 -3.88 4.79 11.59
CA ALA A 49 -2.52 4.95 12.11
C ALA A 49 -1.64 3.71 11.87
N GLU A 50 -2.24 2.56 11.56
CA GLU A 50 -1.54 1.30 11.35
C GLU A 50 -1.15 1.04 9.88
N TYR A 51 -1.41 1.94 8.92
CA TYR A 51 -1.05 1.72 7.51
C TYR A 51 0.41 1.32 7.34
N GLY A 52 1.33 1.99 8.04
CA GLY A 52 2.76 1.69 7.95
C GLY A 52 3.11 0.26 8.39
N LEU A 53 2.43 -0.27 9.41
CA LEU A 53 2.59 -1.65 9.84
C LEU A 53 2.20 -2.63 8.72
N TRP A 54 1.03 -2.42 8.14
CA TRP A 54 0.48 -3.34 7.14
C TRP A 54 1.24 -3.29 5.82
N TYR A 55 1.72 -2.12 5.39
CA TYR A 55 2.62 -2.01 4.24
C TYR A 55 3.94 -2.75 4.45
N ARG A 56 4.44 -2.79 5.67
CA ARG A 56 5.68 -3.50 6.00
C ARG A 56 5.48 -5.02 6.05
N LEU A 57 4.32 -5.48 6.48
CA LEU A 57 4.00 -6.90 6.59
C LEU A 57 3.52 -7.50 5.26
N ALA A 58 2.85 -6.72 4.43
CA ALA A 58 2.30 -7.19 3.16
C ALA A 58 3.35 -7.13 2.04
N PRO A 59 3.76 -8.26 1.45
CA PRO A 59 4.71 -8.29 0.34
C PRO A 59 4.14 -7.60 -0.92
N VAL A 60 2.81 -7.54 -1.05
CA VAL A 60 2.11 -6.92 -2.18
C VAL A 60 0.98 -6.04 -1.65
N THR A 61 0.90 -4.82 -2.14
CA THR A 61 -0.17 -3.86 -1.83
C THR A 61 -0.91 -3.47 -3.10
N PHE A 62 -2.22 -3.65 -3.11
CA PHE A 62 -3.09 -3.05 -4.11
C PHE A 62 -3.70 -1.75 -3.58
N LEU A 63 -3.48 -0.65 -4.28
CA LEU A 63 -4.04 0.65 -3.89
C LEU A 63 -5.51 0.74 -4.31
N GLY A 64 -6.39 0.54 -3.36
CA GLY A 64 -7.83 0.60 -3.55
C GLY A 64 -8.30 1.95 -4.09
N GLY A 65 -9.46 1.97 -4.76
CA GLY A 65 -9.97 3.17 -5.41
C GLY A 65 -9.29 3.53 -6.75
N SER A 66 -8.12 2.95 -7.04
CA SER A 66 -7.39 3.20 -8.29
C SER A 66 -7.97 2.47 -9.51
N LEU A 67 -8.67 1.36 -9.31
CA LEU A 67 -9.25 0.55 -10.38
C LEU A 67 -10.74 0.88 -10.61
N LEU A 68 -11.51 0.86 -9.55
CA LEU A 68 -12.96 1.06 -9.59
C LEU A 68 -13.40 2.13 -8.57
N GLY A 69 -14.58 2.70 -8.81
CA GLY A 69 -15.20 3.65 -7.88
C GLY A 69 -14.78 5.11 -8.09
N LYS A 70 -15.19 5.98 -7.17
CA LYS A 70 -14.94 7.43 -7.19
C LYS A 70 -14.19 7.93 -5.97
N GLY A 71 -13.76 7.02 -5.10
CA GLY A 71 -13.04 7.35 -3.87
C GLY A 71 -11.63 7.89 -4.11
N PRO A 72 -10.99 8.41 -3.07
CA PRO A 72 -9.61 8.85 -3.14
C PRO A 72 -8.68 7.68 -3.44
N VAL A 73 -7.52 8.00 -3.99
CA VAL A 73 -6.43 7.05 -4.21
C VAL A 73 -5.26 7.49 -3.34
N ARG A 74 -4.83 6.61 -2.45
CA ARG A 74 -3.69 6.89 -1.59
C ARG A 74 -2.39 7.01 -2.38
N THR A 75 -1.47 7.79 -1.83
CA THR A 75 -0.13 7.88 -2.42
C THR A 75 0.59 6.53 -2.36
N PRO A 76 1.29 6.12 -3.41
CA PRO A 76 2.06 4.88 -3.41
C PRO A 76 3.36 4.98 -2.59
N MET A 77 3.78 6.18 -2.18
CA MET A 77 5.10 6.41 -1.58
C MET A 77 5.28 5.72 -0.24
N GLU A 78 4.24 5.64 0.59
CA GLU A 78 4.32 4.94 1.87
C GLU A 78 4.57 3.44 1.67
N ALA A 79 3.81 2.80 0.79
CA ALA A 79 4.00 1.39 0.45
C ALA A 79 5.38 1.14 -0.16
N ALA A 80 5.84 2.02 -1.05
CA ALA A 80 7.17 1.97 -1.65
C ALA A 80 8.28 2.06 -0.61
N ALA A 81 8.21 3.05 0.28
CA ALA A 81 9.22 3.28 1.33
C ALA A 81 9.28 2.13 2.35
N LEU A 82 8.19 1.39 2.53
CA LEU A 82 8.09 0.28 3.48
C LEU A 82 8.30 -1.10 2.86
N GLY A 83 8.65 -1.15 1.57
CA GLY A 83 9.11 -2.37 0.91
C GLY A 83 8.00 -3.30 0.42
N SER A 84 6.81 -2.77 0.14
CA SER A 84 5.72 -3.52 -0.47
C SER A 84 5.71 -3.34 -2.00
N ALA A 85 5.49 -4.41 -2.75
CA ALA A 85 5.26 -4.35 -4.20
C ALA A 85 3.90 -3.72 -4.50
N ILE A 86 3.84 -2.77 -5.43
CA ILE A 86 2.67 -1.93 -5.63
C ILE A 86 1.90 -2.33 -6.88
N LEU A 87 0.62 -2.65 -6.70
CA LEU A 87 -0.39 -2.79 -7.75
C LEU A 87 -1.35 -1.60 -7.73
N HIS A 88 -1.73 -1.09 -8.89
CA HIS A 88 -2.71 -0.01 -8.99
C HIS A 88 -3.52 -0.06 -10.29
N GLY A 89 -4.70 0.50 -10.28
CA GLY A 89 -5.51 0.72 -11.48
C GLY A 89 -5.13 2.00 -12.23
N PRO A 90 -5.88 2.36 -13.29
CA PRO A 90 -5.58 3.53 -14.14
C PRO A 90 -5.88 4.87 -13.45
N ARG A 91 -6.65 4.87 -12.37
CA ARG A 91 -6.99 6.08 -11.63
C ARG A 91 -5.89 6.39 -10.62
N THR A 92 -5.17 7.48 -10.83
CA THR A 92 -4.01 7.86 -9.98
C THR A 92 -4.31 9.07 -9.08
N GLY A 93 -5.47 9.72 -9.25
CA GLY A 93 -5.87 10.88 -8.44
C GLY A 93 -4.82 11.99 -8.45
N GLN A 94 -4.62 12.63 -7.31
CA GLN A 94 -3.63 13.68 -7.16
C GLN A 94 -2.17 13.16 -7.18
N SER A 95 -1.97 11.86 -7.03
CA SER A 95 -0.65 11.22 -7.02
C SER A 95 -0.16 10.86 -8.44
N GLY A 96 -0.80 11.36 -9.50
CA GLY A 96 -0.44 11.08 -10.90
C GLY A 96 1.06 11.23 -11.21
N PRO A 97 1.72 12.33 -10.84
CA PRO A 97 3.16 12.50 -11.07
C PRO A 97 4.02 11.44 -10.37
N VAL A 98 3.62 11.02 -9.17
CA VAL A 98 4.32 9.96 -8.41
C VAL A 98 4.16 8.61 -9.10
N PHE A 99 2.96 8.26 -9.53
CA PHE A 99 2.72 7.02 -10.30
C PHE A 99 3.48 7.01 -11.62
N ALA A 100 3.56 8.16 -12.32
CA ALA A 100 4.34 8.28 -13.55
C ALA A 100 5.84 8.02 -13.30
N ARG A 101 6.41 8.56 -12.21
CA ARG A 101 7.81 8.33 -11.82
C ARG A 101 8.06 6.87 -11.49
N LEU A 102 7.21 6.25 -10.69
CA LEU A 102 7.29 4.82 -10.36
C LEU A 102 7.14 3.95 -11.62
N GLY A 103 6.21 4.28 -12.50
CA GLY A 103 6.00 3.57 -13.76
C GLY A 103 7.22 3.65 -14.70
N ALA A 104 7.83 4.83 -14.83
CA ALA A 104 9.05 5.01 -15.61
C ALA A 104 10.22 4.16 -15.09
N ALA A 105 10.31 3.98 -13.78
CA ALA A 105 11.27 3.11 -13.11
C ALA A 105 10.86 1.62 -13.11
N ARG A 106 9.72 1.25 -13.70
CA ARG A 106 9.13 -0.10 -13.61
C ARG A 106 8.97 -0.60 -12.17
N ALA A 107 8.64 0.30 -11.29
CA ALA A 107 8.56 0.11 -9.84
C ALA A 107 7.12 -0.13 -9.34
N THR A 108 6.15 -0.14 -10.24
CA THR A 108 4.75 -0.51 -9.98
C THR A 108 4.21 -1.34 -11.14
N ARG A 109 3.14 -2.08 -10.87
CA ARG A 109 2.39 -2.78 -11.91
C ARG A 109 0.96 -2.22 -11.99
N ALA A 110 0.63 -1.67 -13.15
CA ALA A 110 -0.72 -1.22 -13.45
C ALA A 110 -1.59 -2.39 -13.86
N VAL A 111 -2.87 -2.36 -13.46
CA VAL A 111 -3.90 -3.35 -13.82
C VAL A 111 -5.13 -2.63 -14.37
N ALA A 112 -5.77 -3.20 -15.37
CA ALA A 112 -6.90 -2.58 -16.07
C ALA A 112 -8.27 -3.13 -15.64
N SER A 113 -8.30 -4.30 -15.02
CA SER A 113 -9.53 -5.00 -14.63
C SER A 113 -9.34 -5.85 -13.38
N ALA A 114 -10.43 -6.37 -12.84
CA ALA A 114 -10.38 -7.32 -11.71
C ALA A 114 -9.70 -8.64 -12.11
N SER A 115 -9.88 -9.12 -13.35
CA SER A 115 -9.18 -10.29 -13.86
C SER A 115 -7.68 -10.05 -13.91
N ASP A 116 -7.27 -8.92 -14.47
CA ASP A 116 -5.87 -8.52 -14.58
C ASP A 116 -5.22 -8.35 -13.19
N LEU A 117 -5.99 -7.86 -12.20
CA LEU A 117 -5.55 -7.82 -10.80
C LEU A 117 -5.29 -9.23 -10.26
N GLY A 118 -6.19 -10.19 -10.54
CA GLY A 118 -6.01 -11.59 -10.14
C GLY A 118 -4.74 -12.20 -10.72
N ASP A 119 -4.52 -12.02 -12.03
CA ASP A 119 -3.33 -12.52 -12.72
C ASP A 119 -2.04 -11.85 -12.18
N ALA A 120 -2.10 -10.54 -11.93
CA ALA A 120 -0.98 -9.80 -11.36
C ALA A 120 -0.63 -10.26 -9.94
N LEU A 121 -1.65 -10.52 -9.11
CA LEU A 121 -1.45 -11.07 -7.77
C LEU A 121 -0.86 -12.47 -7.83
N GLY A 122 -1.42 -13.36 -8.66
CA GLY A 122 -0.88 -14.72 -8.85
C GLY A 122 0.60 -14.71 -9.24
N ASP A 123 1.00 -13.78 -10.09
CA ASP A 123 2.38 -13.60 -10.50
C ASP A 123 3.28 -13.07 -9.34
N LEU A 124 2.80 -12.11 -8.56
CA LEU A 124 3.55 -11.47 -7.47
C LEU A 124 3.52 -12.29 -6.17
N LEU A 125 2.72 -13.33 -6.06
CA LEU A 125 2.82 -14.27 -4.93
C LEU A 125 4.13 -15.08 -4.97
N ALA A 126 4.86 -15.10 -6.11
CA ALA A 126 6.23 -15.57 -6.15
C ALA A 126 7.15 -14.56 -5.43
N PRO A 127 7.81 -14.94 -4.31
CA PRO A 127 8.53 -13.99 -3.44
C PRO A 127 9.62 -13.18 -4.15
N ASP A 128 10.32 -13.80 -5.10
CA ASP A 128 11.38 -13.15 -5.87
C ASP A 128 10.84 -12.06 -6.81
N ARG A 129 9.61 -12.21 -7.32
CA ARG A 129 8.96 -11.22 -8.19
C ARG A 129 8.45 -10.04 -7.38
N ALA A 130 7.77 -10.29 -6.26
CA ALA A 130 7.37 -9.24 -5.35
C ALA A 130 8.57 -8.44 -4.84
N ALA A 131 9.64 -9.13 -4.41
CA ALA A 131 10.85 -8.48 -3.90
C ALA A 131 11.52 -7.57 -4.95
N ARG A 132 11.61 -8.00 -6.21
CA ARG A 132 12.17 -7.14 -7.29
C ARG A 132 11.34 -5.88 -7.52
N LEU A 133 10.02 -6.00 -7.54
CA LEU A 133 9.13 -4.86 -7.73
C LEU A 133 9.18 -3.91 -6.53
N ALA A 134 9.16 -4.46 -5.32
CA ALA A 134 9.28 -3.71 -4.07
C ALA A 134 10.62 -2.97 -3.97
N GLN A 135 11.73 -3.62 -4.33
CA GLN A 135 13.06 -3.00 -4.35
C GLN A 135 13.11 -1.81 -5.34
N ALA A 136 12.57 -1.98 -6.54
CA ALA A 136 12.50 -0.88 -7.50
C ALA A 136 11.68 0.30 -6.97
N ALA A 137 10.55 0.03 -6.29
CA ALA A 137 9.71 1.05 -5.69
C ALA A 137 10.42 1.75 -4.52
N TRP A 138 11.10 0.99 -3.68
CA TRP A 138 11.89 1.53 -2.57
C TRP A 138 13.00 2.45 -3.05
N MET A 139 13.73 2.09 -4.11
CA MET A 139 14.76 2.95 -4.70
C MET A 139 14.19 4.30 -5.13
N VAL A 140 13.02 4.32 -5.79
CA VAL A 140 12.35 5.56 -6.19
C VAL A 140 11.89 6.37 -4.96
N ALA A 141 11.44 5.71 -3.90
CA ALA A 141 11.01 6.38 -2.67
C ALA A 141 12.19 6.98 -1.91
N SER A 142 13.36 6.35 -1.97
CA SER A 142 14.59 6.77 -1.29
C SER A 142 15.42 7.79 -2.07
N ASP A 143 15.13 8.00 -3.34
CA ASP A 143 15.86 8.86 -4.29
C ASP A 143 15.78 10.36 -3.92
N GLY A 144 15.48 10.79 -2.83
CA GLY A 144 15.50 12.16 -2.34
C GLY A 144 15.96 12.26 -0.89
N ALA A 145 16.28 11.12 -0.27
CA ALA A 145 16.67 11.08 1.14
C ALA A 145 17.99 11.86 1.35
N GLU A 146 18.96 11.71 0.47
CA GLU A 146 20.25 12.42 0.53
C GLU A 146 20.07 13.94 0.39
N VAL A 147 19.17 14.39 -0.48
CA VAL A 147 18.85 15.81 -0.65
C VAL A 147 18.20 16.37 0.60
N THR A 148 17.27 15.63 1.18
CA THR A 148 16.59 16.02 2.43
C THR A 148 17.57 16.10 3.59
N GLU A 149 18.46 15.12 3.74
CA GLU A 149 19.53 15.12 4.74
C GLU A 149 20.48 16.31 4.53
N GLY A 150 20.91 16.58 3.31
CA GLY A 150 21.73 17.73 2.98
C GLY A 150 21.10 19.07 3.32
N ILE A 151 19.78 19.21 3.11
CA ILE A 151 19.01 20.41 3.50
C ILE A 151 18.94 20.52 5.03
N LEU A 152 18.68 19.43 5.74
CA LEU A 152 18.62 19.43 7.21
C LEU A 152 19.97 19.79 7.84
N VAL A 153 21.06 19.27 7.32
CA VAL A 153 22.42 19.63 7.77
C VAL A 153 22.67 21.12 7.58
N ARG A 154 22.30 21.68 6.42
CA ARG A 154 22.47 23.10 6.13
C ARG A 154 21.59 23.99 7.01
N LEU A 155 20.36 23.58 7.25
CA LEU A 155 19.45 24.34 8.13
C LEU A 155 19.98 24.35 9.58
N ARG A 156 20.50 23.21 10.07
CA ARG A 156 21.12 23.14 11.40
C ARG A 156 22.32 24.05 11.50
N ALA A 157 23.24 24.01 10.54
CA ALA A 157 24.41 24.89 10.51
C ALA A 157 24.03 26.40 10.56
N ILE A 158 23.00 26.80 9.79
CA ILE A 158 22.48 28.17 9.82
C ILE A 158 21.88 28.51 11.20
N MET A 159 21.13 27.59 11.80
CA MET A 159 20.53 27.82 13.12
C MET A 159 21.55 27.88 14.24
N ASP A 160 22.65 27.13 14.13
CA ASP A 160 23.75 27.07 15.10
C ASP A 160 24.77 28.20 14.88
N GLY A 161 24.58 29.04 13.84
CA GLY A 161 25.42 30.19 13.54
C GLY A 161 26.79 29.82 12.93
N GLU A 162 26.90 28.61 12.37
CA GLU A 162 28.07 28.14 11.65
C GLU A 162 27.92 28.51 10.15
N GLU A 163 28.54 29.62 9.70
CA GLU A 163 28.72 29.97 8.29
C GLU A 163 30.01 29.35 7.72
#